data_39e645d910af9823d924fe0bfcffdaa2
#
_entry.id   39e645d910af9823d924fe0bfcffdaa2
#
_cell.length_a   1.000
_cell.length_b   1.000
_cell.length_c   1.000
_cell.angle_alpha   90.00
_cell.angle_beta   90.00
_cell.angle_gamma   90.00
#
_symmetry.space_group_name_H-M   'P 1'
#
loop_
_entity.id
_entity.type
_entity.pdbx_description
1 polymer ?
#
loop_
_entity_poly.entity_id
_entity_poly.type
_entity_poly.pdbx_seq_one_letter_code
_entity_poly.pdbx_strand_id
1 'polypeptide(L)'
;MGMSHARAYHASSAFSIAGLVSRGEESRGRLSSEFGDMYPTFGDYEDALRRTQPDAVCISTWPDTHAAYATLALERGCHVFLEKPLAATLADAERVIALARKHGRKLMLGYILQHHPSWMRFVTEARNLGRPLVMRMNLNQQSSGSEWKTHLQIMQSMPPMVDCGVHYIDVMCRMTRSRPVRVHAIQARLDDGFGLPDGQCNYGQLQVVFADGSVGWYEAGWGPMMSRTAFFVKDVIGPRGSVSIAAERHESSDEVNAHTRTGALRIHHASLGPDGHFARMDEVIPTDDEPDHDELCAREQAFFAKAIREDLDPGEHLEAALYSLQVVLAAEESARTGRVITLDNAR
;
A
#
# COMPACT_ATOMS: atom_id res chain seq x y z
N MET A 1 -4.88 6.15 -9.96
CA MET A 1 -5.75 5.86 -8.81
C MET A 1 -7.11 6.57 -8.91
N GLY A 2 -7.22 7.91 -8.91
CA GLY A 2 -8.50 8.62 -8.85
C GLY A 2 -9.54 8.21 -9.88
N MET A 3 -9.14 7.88 -11.10
CA MET A 3 -10.05 7.38 -12.14
C MET A 3 -10.58 5.98 -11.79
N SER A 4 -9.74 5.06 -11.33
CA SER A 4 -10.17 3.72 -10.93
C SER A 4 -11.17 3.76 -9.77
N HIS A 5 -10.94 4.60 -8.77
CA HIS A 5 -11.91 4.81 -7.68
C HIS A 5 -13.21 5.45 -8.19
N ALA A 6 -13.12 6.43 -9.07
CA ALA A 6 -14.33 7.06 -9.64
C ALA A 6 -15.18 6.05 -10.44
N ARG A 7 -14.56 5.16 -11.22
CA ARG A 7 -15.23 4.03 -11.89
C ARG A 7 -15.88 3.09 -10.89
N ALA A 8 -15.19 2.74 -9.81
CA ALA A 8 -15.72 1.89 -8.76
C ALA A 8 -16.97 2.51 -8.11
N TYR A 9 -16.96 3.81 -7.81
CA TYR A 9 -18.11 4.52 -7.26
C TYR A 9 -19.25 4.65 -8.27
N HIS A 10 -18.94 4.91 -9.55
CA HIS A 10 -19.95 4.99 -10.61
C HIS A 10 -20.70 3.65 -10.78
N ALA A 11 -20.00 2.54 -10.72
CA ALA A 11 -20.60 1.20 -10.84
C ALA A 11 -21.29 0.72 -9.55
N SER A 12 -21.04 1.38 -8.41
CA SER A 12 -21.53 0.94 -7.10
C SER A 12 -22.96 1.41 -6.84
N SER A 13 -23.83 0.51 -6.40
CA SER A 13 -25.17 0.86 -5.88
C SER A 13 -25.14 1.39 -4.44
N ALA A 14 -23.99 1.33 -3.77
CA ALA A 14 -23.82 1.75 -2.37
C ALA A 14 -23.53 3.25 -2.22
N PHE A 15 -23.10 3.89 -3.30
CA PHE A 15 -22.74 5.31 -3.34
C PHE A 15 -23.42 6.04 -4.50
N SER A 16 -23.60 7.33 -4.32
CA SER A 16 -23.97 8.27 -5.38
C SER A 16 -22.89 9.35 -5.45
N ILE A 17 -22.31 9.55 -6.63
CA ILE A 17 -21.27 10.57 -6.83
C ILE A 17 -21.91 11.97 -6.79
N ALA A 18 -21.59 12.73 -5.74
CA ALA A 18 -22.08 14.10 -5.56
C ALA A 18 -21.24 15.13 -6.33
N GLY A 19 -20.01 14.81 -6.66
CA GLY A 19 -19.13 15.67 -7.44
C GLY A 19 -17.73 15.10 -7.63
N LEU A 20 -17.06 15.59 -8.67
CA LEU A 20 -15.69 15.23 -9.05
C LEU A 20 -14.79 16.45 -8.90
N VAL A 21 -13.65 16.26 -8.21
CA VAL A 21 -12.73 17.35 -7.89
C VAL A 21 -11.35 17.13 -8.49
N SER A 22 -10.85 18.09 -9.26
CA SER A 22 -9.46 18.13 -9.69
C SER A 22 -9.02 19.56 -9.94
N ARG A 23 -7.87 19.99 -9.42
CA ARG A 23 -7.33 21.34 -9.60
C ARG A 23 -6.99 21.63 -11.06
N GLY A 24 -6.39 20.67 -11.76
CA GLY A 24 -6.04 20.80 -13.17
C GLY A 24 -7.28 20.73 -14.06
N GLU A 25 -7.45 21.70 -14.97
CA GLU A 25 -8.57 21.74 -15.90
C GLU A 25 -8.60 20.52 -16.83
N GLU A 26 -7.46 20.15 -17.39
CA GLU A 26 -7.33 19.00 -18.27
C GLU A 26 -7.69 17.67 -17.55
N SER A 27 -7.16 17.46 -16.33
CA SER A 27 -7.47 16.25 -15.55
C SER A 27 -8.95 16.22 -15.12
N ARG A 28 -9.52 17.39 -14.81
CA ARG A 28 -10.93 17.52 -14.50
C ARG A 28 -11.81 17.23 -15.71
N GLY A 29 -11.45 17.74 -16.90
CA GLY A 29 -12.12 17.44 -18.16
C GLY A 29 -12.09 15.95 -18.52
N ARG A 30 -10.93 15.30 -18.39
CA ARG A 30 -10.81 13.84 -18.60
C ARG A 30 -11.71 13.05 -17.63
N LEU A 31 -11.71 13.45 -16.35
CA LEU A 31 -12.54 12.79 -15.33
C LEU A 31 -14.04 12.99 -15.61
N SER A 32 -14.46 14.16 -16.10
CA SER A 32 -15.85 14.43 -16.45
C SER A 32 -16.29 13.65 -17.70
N SER A 33 -15.50 13.69 -18.76
CA SER A 33 -15.82 13.01 -20.02
C SER A 33 -15.88 11.49 -19.90
N GLU A 34 -15.14 10.89 -18.97
CA GLU A 34 -15.22 9.44 -18.66
C GLU A 34 -16.66 9.02 -18.33
N PHE A 35 -17.42 9.90 -17.69
CA PHE A 35 -18.80 9.63 -17.26
C PHE A 35 -19.85 10.40 -18.06
N GLY A 36 -19.51 10.85 -19.28
CA GLY A 36 -20.43 11.59 -20.14
C GLY A 36 -20.95 12.88 -19.53
N ASP A 37 -20.11 13.58 -18.76
CA ASP A 37 -20.38 14.86 -18.10
C ASP A 37 -21.61 14.86 -17.16
N MET A 38 -21.97 13.68 -16.62
CA MET A 38 -23.16 13.53 -15.78
C MET A 38 -22.99 14.04 -14.34
N TYR A 39 -21.76 14.26 -13.90
CA TYR A 39 -21.46 14.68 -12.52
C TYR A 39 -20.94 16.12 -12.49
N PRO A 40 -21.33 16.93 -11.47
CA PRO A 40 -20.76 18.25 -11.29
C PRO A 40 -19.27 18.17 -11.01
N THR A 41 -18.50 19.10 -11.59
CA THR A 41 -17.05 19.14 -11.43
C THR A 41 -16.61 20.42 -10.73
N PHE A 42 -15.53 20.30 -9.94
CA PHE A 42 -15.00 21.39 -9.13
C PHE A 42 -13.48 21.50 -9.30
N GLY A 43 -12.98 22.73 -9.38
CA GLY A 43 -11.54 23.03 -9.33
C GLY A 43 -11.01 23.24 -7.92
N ASP A 44 -11.91 23.52 -6.97
CA ASP A 44 -11.59 23.78 -5.57
C ASP A 44 -12.30 22.75 -4.66
N TYR A 45 -11.54 22.18 -3.73
CA TYR A 45 -12.03 21.14 -2.85
C TYR A 45 -12.98 21.64 -1.76
N GLU A 46 -12.70 22.82 -1.20
CA GLU A 46 -13.56 23.40 -0.15
C GLU A 46 -14.90 23.84 -0.73
N ASP A 47 -14.89 24.42 -1.95
CA ASP A 47 -16.12 24.76 -2.67
C ASP A 47 -16.96 23.51 -2.96
N ALA A 48 -16.31 22.42 -3.38
CA ALA A 48 -17.00 21.15 -3.60
C ALA A 48 -17.67 20.65 -2.32
N LEU A 49 -16.94 20.56 -1.21
CA LEU A 49 -17.47 20.11 0.08
C LEU A 49 -18.65 20.98 0.56
N ARG A 50 -18.53 22.30 0.41
CA ARG A 50 -19.58 23.24 0.82
C ARG A 50 -20.86 23.08 -0.02
N ARG A 51 -20.72 22.87 -1.34
CA ARG A 51 -21.85 22.82 -2.27
C ARG A 51 -22.53 21.46 -2.32
N THR A 52 -21.77 20.38 -2.17
CA THR A 52 -22.30 19.02 -2.28
C THR A 52 -22.65 18.39 -0.93
N GLN A 53 -22.05 18.86 0.18
CA GLN A 53 -22.25 18.33 1.53
C GLN A 53 -22.25 16.79 1.56
N PRO A 54 -21.15 16.11 1.10
CA PRO A 54 -21.16 14.68 0.93
C PRO A 54 -21.07 13.96 2.29
N ASP A 55 -21.63 12.74 2.37
CA ASP A 55 -21.46 11.85 3.54
C ASP A 55 -20.06 11.25 3.62
N ALA A 56 -19.41 11.08 2.46
CA ALA A 56 -18.10 10.47 2.34
C ALA A 56 -17.26 11.11 1.24
N VAL A 57 -15.95 11.07 1.39
CA VAL A 57 -14.98 11.60 0.42
C VAL A 57 -13.92 10.54 0.11
N CYS A 58 -13.58 10.42 -1.17
CA CYS A 58 -12.43 9.66 -1.64
C CYS A 58 -11.30 10.64 -2.02
N ILE A 59 -10.15 10.52 -1.38
CA ILE A 59 -8.98 11.37 -1.60
C ILE A 59 -7.88 10.52 -2.25
N SER A 60 -7.56 10.85 -3.51
CA SER A 60 -6.50 10.22 -4.30
C SER A 60 -5.62 11.28 -4.97
N THR A 61 -5.06 12.13 -4.14
CA THR A 61 -4.20 13.25 -4.52
C THR A 61 -2.72 12.91 -4.23
N TRP A 62 -1.84 13.90 -4.24
CA TRP A 62 -0.45 13.71 -3.84
C TRP A 62 -0.33 13.57 -2.30
N PRO A 63 0.60 12.74 -1.80
CA PRO A 63 0.74 12.43 -0.38
C PRO A 63 0.89 13.64 0.54
N ASP A 64 1.53 14.70 0.09
CA ASP A 64 1.71 15.96 0.82
C ASP A 64 0.40 16.70 1.10
N THR A 65 -0.65 16.41 0.33
CA THR A 65 -1.98 17.01 0.49
C THR A 65 -2.96 16.16 1.29
N HIS A 66 -2.65 14.88 1.53
CA HIS A 66 -3.53 13.90 2.16
C HIS A 66 -4.06 14.36 3.51
N ALA A 67 -3.17 14.74 4.43
CA ALA A 67 -3.56 15.14 5.78
C ALA A 67 -4.45 16.40 5.78
N ALA A 68 -4.16 17.38 4.93
CA ALA A 68 -4.96 18.60 4.82
C ALA A 68 -6.38 18.33 4.34
N TYR A 69 -6.51 17.57 3.25
CA TYR A 69 -7.82 17.25 2.69
C TYR A 69 -8.64 16.30 3.58
N ALA A 70 -7.98 15.30 4.19
CA ALA A 70 -8.64 14.43 5.14
C ALA A 70 -9.15 15.19 6.37
N THR A 71 -8.34 16.13 6.91
CA THR A 71 -8.75 16.99 8.02
C THR A 71 -10.00 17.81 7.67
N LEU A 72 -10.01 18.48 6.52
CA LEU A 72 -11.16 19.28 6.07
C LEU A 72 -12.44 18.45 5.91
N ALA A 73 -12.34 17.22 5.37
CA ALA A 73 -13.49 16.33 5.22
C ALA A 73 -14.02 15.85 6.58
N LEU A 74 -13.12 15.39 7.47
CA LEU A 74 -13.47 14.90 8.80
C LEU A 74 -14.13 15.99 9.67
N GLU A 75 -13.61 17.22 9.63
CA GLU A 75 -14.19 18.37 10.35
C GLU A 75 -15.59 18.75 9.86
N ARG A 76 -15.90 18.45 8.59
CA ARG A 76 -17.24 18.60 8.01
C ARG A 76 -18.15 17.38 8.22
N GLY A 77 -17.67 16.39 8.95
CA GLY A 77 -18.43 15.20 9.30
C GLY A 77 -18.52 14.15 8.20
N CYS A 78 -17.62 14.18 7.20
CA CYS A 78 -17.54 13.17 6.16
C CYS A 78 -16.75 11.93 6.64
N HIS A 79 -17.16 10.75 6.19
CA HIS A 79 -16.30 9.58 6.19
C HIS A 79 -15.21 9.75 5.12
N VAL A 80 -14.02 9.16 5.31
CA VAL A 80 -12.90 9.38 4.41
C VAL A 80 -12.32 8.04 3.94
N PHE A 81 -12.27 7.83 2.63
CA PHE A 81 -11.35 6.91 1.99
C PHE A 81 -10.14 7.70 1.50
N LEU A 82 -8.95 7.29 1.88
CA LEU A 82 -7.71 8.01 1.60
C LEU A 82 -6.69 7.08 0.94
N GLU A 83 -6.14 7.48 -0.19
CA GLU A 83 -5.01 6.77 -0.78
C GLU A 83 -3.79 6.76 0.13
N LYS A 84 -2.97 5.73 -0.06
CA LYS A 84 -1.69 5.60 0.66
C LYS A 84 -0.64 6.60 0.12
N PRO A 85 0.33 6.97 0.95
CA PRO A 85 0.42 6.79 2.40
C PRO A 85 -0.57 7.69 3.15
N LEU A 86 -0.84 7.36 4.42
CA LEU A 86 -1.78 8.12 5.27
C LEU A 86 -1.46 9.63 5.32
N ALA A 87 -0.18 9.98 5.42
CA ALA A 87 0.32 11.36 5.43
C ALA A 87 1.81 11.38 5.06
N ALA A 88 2.36 12.57 4.86
CA ALA A 88 3.80 12.78 4.66
C ALA A 88 4.62 12.69 5.96
N THR A 89 3.99 12.91 7.12
CA THR A 89 4.63 12.85 8.44
C THR A 89 3.83 12.00 9.43
N LEU A 90 4.52 11.41 10.41
CA LEU A 90 3.86 10.62 11.45
C LEU A 90 2.89 11.48 12.29
N ALA A 91 3.30 12.70 12.66
CA ALA A 91 2.46 13.61 13.44
C ALA A 91 1.15 13.97 12.71
N ASP A 92 1.20 14.17 11.41
CA ASP A 92 0.00 14.41 10.59
C ASP A 92 -0.89 13.18 10.51
N ALA A 93 -0.30 11.99 10.37
CA ALA A 93 -1.02 10.72 10.36
C ALA A 93 -1.77 10.50 11.68
N GLU A 94 -1.09 10.66 12.82
CA GLU A 94 -1.69 10.55 14.15
C GLU A 94 -2.82 11.56 14.36
N ARG A 95 -2.63 12.81 13.90
CA ARG A 95 -3.65 13.86 13.97
C ARG A 95 -4.90 13.50 13.17
N VAL A 96 -4.76 12.99 11.94
CA VAL A 96 -5.89 12.59 11.09
C VAL A 96 -6.64 11.42 11.71
N ILE A 97 -5.94 10.41 12.23
CA ILE A 97 -6.57 9.27 12.95
C ILE A 97 -7.33 9.77 14.18
N ALA A 98 -6.71 10.61 14.99
CA ALA A 98 -7.36 11.17 16.21
C ALA A 98 -8.62 11.97 15.85
N LEU A 99 -8.57 12.73 14.75
CA LEU A 99 -9.70 13.51 14.27
C LEU A 99 -10.84 12.62 13.77
N ALA A 100 -10.55 11.56 13.01
CA ALA A 100 -11.56 10.58 12.58
C ALA A 100 -12.26 9.94 13.78
N ARG A 101 -11.52 9.52 14.79
CA ARG A 101 -12.05 8.98 16.06
C ARG A 101 -12.91 10.00 16.80
N LYS A 102 -12.42 11.24 16.93
CA LYS A 102 -13.13 12.34 17.63
C LYS A 102 -14.50 12.62 16.98
N HIS A 103 -14.58 12.58 15.65
CA HIS A 103 -15.82 12.86 14.92
C HIS A 103 -16.69 11.60 14.68
N GLY A 104 -16.24 10.42 15.12
CA GLY A 104 -16.96 9.15 14.88
C GLY A 104 -17.08 8.82 13.40
N ARG A 105 -16.06 9.18 12.59
CA ARG A 105 -16.06 8.97 11.14
C ARG A 105 -15.10 7.86 10.74
N LYS A 106 -15.48 7.08 9.74
CA LYS A 106 -14.63 6.03 9.20
C LYS A 106 -13.53 6.67 8.37
N LEU A 107 -12.29 6.29 8.66
CA LEU A 107 -11.10 6.58 7.87
C LEU A 107 -10.57 5.23 7.37
N MET A 108 -10.53 5.05 6.06
CA MET A 108 -10.01 3.84 5.42
C MET A 108 -8.89 4.22 4.45
N LEU A 109 -7.85 3.41 4.40
CA LEU A 109 -6.68 3.64 3.55
C LEU A 109 -6.69 2.69 2.36
N GLY A 110 -6.23 3.17 1.20
CA GLY A 110 -6.08 2.41 -0.05
C GLY A 110 -4.91 1.40 0.01
N TYR A 111 -5.02 0.41 0.87
CA TYR A 111 -4.09 -0.73 0.93
C TYR A 111 -4.65 -1.89 0.11
N ILE A 112 -4.55 -1.79 -1.20
CA ILE A 112 -5.15 -2.68 -2.18
C ILE A 112 -4.86 -4.17 -1.93
N LEU A 113 -3.68 -4.52 -1.40
CA LEU A 113 -3.30 -5.89 -1.07
C LEU A 113 -4.17 -6.50 0.04
N GLN A 114 -4.84 -5.68 0.86
CA GLN A 114 -5.78 -6.16 1.89
C GLN A 114 -7.10 -6.68 1.29
N HIS A 115 -7.38 -6.36 0.02
CA HIS A 115 -8.58 -6.77 -0.71
C HIS A 115 -8.29 -7.80 -1.81
N HIS A 116 -7.01 -8.16 -1.98
CA HIS A 116 -6.57 -9.15 -2.95
C HIS A 116 -6.65 -10.58 -2.35
N PRO A 117 -7.42 -11.51 -2.93
CA PRO A 117 -7.69 -12.82 -2.35
C PRO A 117 -6.41 -13.61 -2.04
N SER A 118 -5.48 -13.66 -3.01
CA SER A 118 -4.23 -14.41 -2.87
C SER A 118 -3.32 -13.82 -1.81
N TRP A 119 -3.23 -12.48 -1.70
CA TRP A 119 -2.47 -11.81 -0.64
C TRP A 119 -3.10 -12.03 0.74
N MET A 120 -4.43 -12.03 0.84
CA MET A 120 -5.14 -12.37 2.08
C MET A 120 -4.87 -13.82 2.49
N ARG A 121 -4.83 -14.75 1.51
CA ARG A 121 -4.44 -16.14 1.76
C ARG A 121 -2.97 -16.23 2.18
N PHE A 122 -2.06 -15.52 1.51
CA PHE A 122 -0.64 -15.46 1.86
C PHE A 122 -0.43 -15.01 3.31
N VAL A 123 -1.11 -13.94 3.74
CA VAL A 123 -1.09 -13.48 5.14
C VAL A 123 -1.62 -14.55 6.10
N THR A 124 -2.67 -15.25 5.73
CA THR A 124 -3.28 -16.30 6.56
C THR A 124 -2.32 -17.49 6.74
N GLU A 125 -1.72 -17.97 5.65
CA GLU A 125 -0.75 -19.06 5.72
C GLU A 125 0.51 -18.65 6.47
N ALA A 126 1.01 -17.41 6.30
CA ALA A 126 2.13 -16.91 7.08
C ALA A 126 1.86 -16.92 8.59
N ARG A 127 0.65 -16.57 9.01
CA ARG A 127 0.24 -16.65 10.44
C ARG A 127 0.29 -18.09 10.98
N ASN A 128 0.02 -19.08 10.15
CA ASN A 128 0.04 -20.50 10.52
C ASN A 128 1.44 -21.06 10.71
N LEU A 129 2.50 -20.38 10.25
CA LEU A 129 3.90 -20.84 10.34
C LEU A 129 4.51 -20.76 11.75
N GLY A 130 3.81 -20.15 12.71
CA GLY A 130 4.34 -19.90 14.06
C GLY A 130 5.12 -18.59 14.17
N ARG A 131 5.87 -18.43 15.24
CA ARG A 131 6.68 -17.23 15.53
C ARG A 131 8.08 -17.65 16.01
N PRO A 132 9.14 -16.84 15.74
CA PRO A 132 9.14 -15.64 14.92
C PRO A 132 9.02 -15.94 13.42
N LEU A 133 8.69 -14.92 12.61
CA LEU A 133 8.70 -14.99 11.13
C LEU A 133 9.95 -14.31 10.55
N VAL A 134 10.44 -14.85 9.44
CA VAL A 134 11.37 -14.17 8.54
C VAL A 134 10.61 -13.83 7.26
N MET A 135 10.45 -12.56 6.95
CA MET A 135 9.66 -12.07 5.81
C MET A 135 10.59 -11.38 4.80
N ARG A 136 10.55 -11.82 3.54
CA ARG A 136 11.39 -11.28 2.47
C ARG A 136 10.50 -10.85 1.32
N MET A 137 10.53 -9.55 0.99
CA MET A 137 9.69 -9.01 -0.07
C MET A 137 10.44 -7.95 -0.88
N ASN A 138 10.16 -7.88 -2.17
CA ASN A 138 10.69 -6.82 -3.01
C ASN A 138 9.67 -6.30 -4.03
N LEU A 139 9.94 -5.11 -4.55
CA LEU A 139 9.28 -4.55 -5.72
C LEU A 139 10.28 -3.73 -6.54
N ASN A 140 11.04 -4.39 -7.39
CA ASN A 140 11.94 -3.74 -8.34
C ASN A 140 11.23 -3.60 -9.70
N GLN A 141 10.91 -2.37 -10.09
CA GLN A 141 10.16 -2.10 -11.31
C GLN A 141 11.09 -1.55 -12.41
N GLN A 142 11.25 -2.32 -13.49
CA GLN A 142 11.85 -1.83 -14.70
C GLN A 142 10.84 -0.92 -15.38
N SER A 143 11.15 0.36 -15.52
CA SER A 143 10.26 1.36 -16.10
C SER A 143 10.91 2.16 -17.21
N SER A 144 10.13 2.49 -18.22
CA SER A 144 10.53 3.26 -19.38
C SER A 144 9.39 4.17 -19.86
N GLY A 145 9.67 5.10 -20.79
CA GLY A 145 8.65 5.91 -21.43
C GLY A 145 7.80 6.73 -20.44
N SER A 146 6.46 6.60 -20.51
CA SER A 146 5.51 7.32 -19.65
C SER A 146 5.59 6.91 -18.19
N GLU A 147 5.85 5.65 -17.91
CA GLU A 147 5.99 5.14 -16.55
C GLU A 147 7.22 5.68 -15.85
N TRP A 148 8.36 5.71 -16.55
CA TRP A 148 9.57 6.33 -16.02
C TRP A 148 9.32 7.80 -15.67
N LYS A 149 8.60 8.54 -16.52
CA LYS A 149 8.20 9.93 -16.24
C LYS A 149 7.34 10.02 -14.97
N THR A 150 6.42 9.09 -14.79
CA THR A 150 5.58 9.01 -13.58
C THR A 150 6.42 8.72 -12.35
N HIS A 151 7.35 7.76 -12.41
CA HIS A 151 8.25 7.46 -11.30
C HIS A 151 9.16 8.65 -10.97
N LEU A 152 9.72 9.34 -11.98
CA LEU A 152 10.50 10.57 -11.76
C LEU A 152 9.69 11.64 -11.03
N GLN A 153 8.40 11.77 -11.35
CA GLN A 153 7.53 12.74 -10.70
C GLN A 153 7.22 12.35 -9.25
N ILE A 154 6.95 11.08 -8.97
CA ILE A 154 6.76 10.58 -7.59
C ILE A 154 8.04 10.79 -6.78
N MET A 155 9.20 10.50 -7.36
CA MET A 155 10.50 10.65 -6.71
C MET A 155 10.88 12.10 -6.38
N GLN A 156 10.15 13.11 -6.88
CA GLN A 156 10.31 14.49 -6.39
C GLN A 156 9.91 14.63 -4.91
N SER A 157 9.03 13.78 -4.42
CA SER A 157 8.51 13.84 -3.06
C SER A 157 8.89 12.64 -2.20
N MET A 158 9.06 11.44 -2.78
CA MET A 158 9.38 10.24 -2.00
C MET A 158 10.06 9.15 -2.84
N PRO A 159 11.05 8.44 -2.27
CA PRO A 159 11.74 7.34 -2.95
C PRO A 159 10.86 6.07 -3.04
N PRO A 160 11.20 5.13 -3.96
CA PRO A 160 10.47 3.86 -4.11
C PRO A 160 10.32 3.06 -2.81
N MET A 161 11.34 3.10 -1.96
CA MET A 161 11.34 2.41 -0.66
C MET A 161 10.21 2.91 0.26
N VAL A 162 9.83 4.18 0.17
CA VAL A 162 8.72 4.77 0.92
C VAL A 162 7.39 4.52 0.22
N ASP A 163 7.26 4.91 -1.06
CA ASP A 163 5.99 4.85 -1.80
C ASP A 163 5.41 3.43 -1.87
N CYS A 164 6.23 2.45 -2.26
CA CYS A 164 5.81 1.05 -2.34
C CYS A 164 5.92 0.34 -0.99
N GLY A 165 6.90 0.75 -0.16
CA GLY A 165 7.20 0.10 1.11
C GLY A 165 6.02 0.05 2.07
N VAL A 166 5.18 1.08 2.10
CA VAL A 166 4.00 1.10 2.96
C VAL A 166 3.08 -0.11 2.74
N HIS A 167 2.92 -0.60 1.51
CA HIS A 167 2.11 -1.79 1.21
C HIS A 167 2.71 -3.06 1.81
N TYR A 168 4.01 -3.27 1.63
CA TYR A 168 4.69 -4.50 2.07
C TYR A 168 4.91 -4.52 3.56
N ILE A 169 5.18 -3.38 4.17
CA ILE A 169 5.26 -3.27 5.63
C ILE A 169 3.88 -3.45 6.27
N ASP A 170 2.79 -2.93 5.68
CA ASP A 170 1.43 -3.24 6.12
C ASP A 170 1.17 -4.76 6.11
N VAL A 171 1.53 -5.45 5.03
CA VAL A 171 1.42 -6.92 4.95
C VAL A 171 2.22 -7.60 6.05
N MET A 172 3.47 -7.17 6.33
CA MET A 172 4.29 -7.71 7.41
C MET A 172 3.67 -7.46 8.80
N CYS A 173 3.13 -6.27 9.05
CA CYS A 173 2.40 -5.95 10.28
C CYS A 173 1.18 -6.86 10.46
N ARG A 174 0.44 -7.10 9.39
CA ARG A 174 -0.72 -8.00 9.40
C ARG A 174 -0.33 -9.47 9.63
N MET A 175 0.80 -9.92 9.08
CA MET A 175 1.33 -11.27 9.33
C MET A 175 1.75 -11.46 10.79
N THR A 176 2.51 -10.51 11.32
CA THR A 176 3.05 -10.60 12.68
C THR A 176 2.04 -10.23 13.77
N ARG A 177 1.10 -9.32 13.50
CA ARG A 177 0.27 -8.66 14.53
C ARG A 177 1.11 -8.17 15.71
N SER A 178 2.31 -7.70 15.39
CA SER A 178 3.31 -7.24 16.34
C SER A 178 3.82 -5.88 15.90
N ARG A 179 4.11 -5.01 16.86
CA ARG A 179 4.63 -3.68 16.54
C ARG A 179 6.07 -3.76 16.03
N PRO A 180 6.47 -2.94 15.04
CA PRO A 180 7.86 -2.77 14.68
C PRO A 180 8.61 -2.04 15.80
N VAL A 181 9.88 -2.42 16.04
CA VAL A 181 10.69 -1.85 17.13
C VAL A 181 12.00 -1.26 16.65
N ARG A 182 12.51 -1.68 15.49
CA ARG A 182 13.82 -1.22 15.00
C ARG A 182 13.88 -1.34 13.49
N VAL A 183 14.48 -0.33 12.84
CA VAL A 183 14.66 -0.27 11.39
C VAL A 183 16.10 0.07 11.06
N HIS A 184 16.65 -0.57 10.03
CA HIS A 184 17.89 -0.18 9.36
C HIS A 184 17.67 -0.16 7.86
N ALA A 185 18.24 0.81 7.14
CA ALA A 185 18.10 0.90 5.70
C ALA A 185 19.35 1.44 5.03
N ILE A 186 19.50 1.07 3.77
CA ILE A 186 20.48 1.59 2.83
C ILE A 186 19.79 2.01 1.55
N GLN A 187 20.41 2.92 0.80
CA GLN A 187 19.88 3.38 -0.48
C GLN A 187 21.02 3.65 -1.46
N ALA A 188 20.69 3.65 -2.75
CA ALA A 188 21.61 3.96 -3.82
C ALA A 188 20.93 4.84 -4.88
N ARG A 189 21.71 5.76 -5.45
CA ARG A 189 21.33 6.55 -6.63
C ARG A 189 21.94 5.89 -7.86
N LEU A 190 21.09 5.26 -8.67
CA LEU A 190 21.47 4.64 -9.92
C LEU A 190 21.06 5.59 -11.07
N ASP A 191 21.94 6.56 -11.39
CA ASP A 191 21.68 7.58 -12.39
C ASP A 191 22.86 7.70 -13.37
N ASP A 192 22.57 7.46 -14.62
CA ASP A 192 23.51 7.67 -15.74
C ASP A 192 22.80 8.51 -16.83
N GLY A 193 22.39 9.72 -16.44
CA GLY A 193 21.65 10.63 -17.31
C GLY A 193 20.15 10.32 -17.45
N PHE A 194 19.57 9.54 -16.54
CA PHE A 194 18.13 9.20 -16.55
C PHE A 194 17.21 10.29 -15.98
N GLY A 195 17.78 11.40 -15.48
CA GLY A 195 17.03 12.57 -15.02
C GLY A 195 16.45 12.45 -13.61
N LEU A 196 17.10 11.69 -12.75
CA LEU A 196 16.70 11.59 -11.34
C LEU A 196 16.74 12.96 -10.65
N PRO A 197 15.73 13.30 -9.83
CA PRO A 197 15.73 14.51 -9.03
C PRO A 197 16.97 14.57 -8.12
N ASP A 198 17.47 15.78 -7.88
CA ASP A 198 18.65 15.99 -7.05
C ASP A 198 18.44 15.44 -5.63
N GLY A 199 19.45 14.71 -5.14
CA GLY A 199 19.43 14.13 -3.80
C GLY A 199 18.52 12.90 -3.64
N GLN A 200 17.76 12.52 -4.66
CA GLN A 200 16.87 11.35 -4.59
C GLN A 200 17.58 10.06 -5.00
N CYS A 201 17.22 8.96 -4.33
CA CYS A 201 17.67 7.62 -4.64
C CYS A 201 16.52 6.81 -5.24
N ASN A 202 16.81 6.06 -6.29
CA ASN A 202 15.84 5.22 -6.98
C ASN A 202 15.95 3.73 -6.60
N TYR A 203 16.83 3.39 -5.66
CA TYR A 203 16.95 2.08 -5.05
C TYR A 203 17.06 2.22 -3.54
N GLY A 204 16.39 1.34 -2.79
CA GLY A 204 16.49 1.25 -1.35
C GLY A 204 16.16 -0.13 -0.83
N GLN A 205 16.74 -0.45 0.32
CA GLN A 205 16.53 -1.69 1.05
C GLN A 205 16.40 -1.39 2.52
N LEU A 206 15.40 -1.97 3.18
CA LEU A 206 15.22 -1.85 4.63
C LEU A 206 15.13 -3.22 5.31
N GLN A 207 15.50 -3.22 6.58
CA GLN A 207 15.29 -4.32 7.52
C GLN A 207 14.47 -3.80 8.69
N VAL A 208 13.47 -4.55 9.11
CA VAL A 208 12.62 -4.22 10.25
C VAL A 208 12.61 -5.39 11.25
N VAL A 209 12.66 -5.06 12.53
CA VAL A 209 12.52 -6.03 13.65
C VAL A 209 11.22 -5.72 14.37
N PHE A 210 10.45 -6.76 14.66
CA PHE A 210 9.19 -6.69 15.40
C PHE A 210 9.36 -7.13 16.85
N ALA A 211 8.46 -6.72 17.73
CA ALA A 211 8.53 -7.00 19.16
C ALA A 211 8.42 -8.50 19.51
N ASP A 212 7.80 -9.31 18.63
CA ASP A 212 7.73 -10.77 18.77
C ASP A 212 8.98 -11.51 18.28
N GLY A 213 10.04 -10.77 17.90
CA GLY A 213 11.27 -11.31 17.35
C GLY A 213 11.24 -11.60 15.85
N SER A 214 10.10 -11.38 15.19
CA SER A 214 10.01 -11.48 13.72
C SER A 214 10.87 -10.42 13.05
N VAL A 215 11.38 -10.74 11.85
CA VAL A 215 12.22 -9.85 11.04
C VAL A 215 11.68 -9.76 9.63
N GLY A 216 11.72 -8.55 9.07
CA GLY A 216 11.34 -8.27 7.69
C GLY A 216 12.48 -7.66 6.90
N TRP A 217 12.57 -8.02 5.63
CA TRP A 217 13.41 -7.39 4.64
C TRP A 217 12.53 -6.93 3.48
N TYR A 218 12.70 -5.68 3.07
CA TYR A 218 12.02 -5.12 1.91
C TYR A 218 13.00 -4.35 1.03
N GLU A 219 12.86 -4.52 -0.28
CA GLU A 219 13.67 -3.87 -1.30
C GLU A 219 12.78 -3.25 -2.37
N ALA A 220 13.10 -2.03 -2.78
CA ALA A 220 12.44 -1.35 -3.88
C ALA A 220 13.44 -0.64 -4.78
N GLY A 221 13.18 -0.70 -6.09
CA GLY A 221 13.95 0.03 -7.08
C GLY A 221 13.11 0.38 -8.30
N TRP A 222 13.30 1.59 -8.83
CA TRP A 222 12.65 2.05 -10.04
C TRP A 222 13.66 2.51 -11.07
N GLY A 223 13.44 2.14 -12.32
CA GLY A 223 14.18 2.70 -13.43
C GLY A 223 14.46 1.75 -14.57
N PRO A 224 15.00 2.29 -15.67
CA PRO A 224 15.35 1.48 -16.84
C PRO A 224 16.41 0.41 -16.57
N MET A 225 17.21 0.59 -15.50
CA MET A 225 18.29 -0.32 -15.10
C MET A 225 17.81 -1.52 -14.27
N MET A 226 16.56 -1.55 -13.83
CA MET A 226 16.08 -2.64 -12.96
C MET A 226 15.96 -3.96 -13.72
N SER A 227 16.35 -5.06 -13.07
CA SER A 227 16.26 -6.39 -13.64
C SER A 227 14.87 -7.00 -13.43
N ARG A 228 14.29 -7.57 -14.49
CA ARG A 228 13.02 -8.31 -14.40
C ARG A 228 13.12 -9.57 -13.54
N THR A 229 14.27 -10.18 -13.47
CA THR A 229 14.48 -11.42 -12.69
C THR A 229 14.42 -11.19 -11.18
N ALA A 230 14.67 -9.95 -10.71
CA ALA A 230 14.59 -9.58 -9.30
C ALA A 230 13.20 -9.03 -8.89
N PHE A 231 12.21 -9.12 -9.78
CA PHE A 231 10.91 -8.47 -9.59
C PHE A 231 10.06 -9.13 -8.48
N PHE A 232 10.16 -10.46 -8.30
CA PHE A 232 9.32 -11.17 -7.35
C PHE A 232 10.12 -11.98 -6.32
N VAL A 233 10.29 -11.41 -5.13
CA VAL A 233 10.61 -12.16 -3.93
C VAL A 233 9.53 -11.84 -2.90
N LYS A 234 8.59 -12.76 -2.67
CA LYS A 234 7.56 -12.69 -1.63
C LYS A 234 7.54 -14.03 -0.92
N ASP A 235 8.23 -14.08 0.20
CA ASP A 235 8.51 -15.30 0.90
C ASP A 235 8.51 -15.07 2.41
N VAL A 236 7.88 -15.98 3.14
CA VAL A 236 7.79 -15.95 4.60
C VAL A 236 8.15 -17.31 5.15
N ILE A 237 9.09 -17.31 6.08
CA ILE A 237 9.59 -18.51 6.76
C ILE A 237 9.21 -18.40 8.25
N GLY A 238 8.76 -19.49 8.82
CA GLY A 238 8.50 -19.63 10.24
C GLY A 238 8.90 -20.99 10.77
N PRO A 239 8.73 -21.26 12.06
CA PRO A 239 9.14 -22.54 12.65
C PRO A 239 8.45 -23.77 12.06
N ARG A 240 7.26 -23.62 11.42
CA ARG A 240 6.48 -24.74 10.87
C ARG A 240 6.63 -24.92 9.36
N GLY A 241 7.44 -24.09 8.70
CA GLY A 241 7.63 -24.15 7.25
C GLY A 241 7.75 -22.78 6.61
N SER A 242 7.35 -22.69 5.35
CA SER A 242 7.34 -21.42 4.63
C SER A 242 6.14 -21.30 3.71
N VAL A 243 5.80 -20.07 3.35
CA VAL A 243 4.84 -19.76 2.28
C VAL A 243 5.47 -18.73 1.35
N SER A 244 5.36 -18.97 0.04
CA SER A 244 5.94 -18.10 -0.98
C SER A 244 4.91 -17.82 -2.07
N ILE A 245 4.95 -16.60 -2.62
CA ILE A 245 4.30 -16.30 -3.90
C ILE A 245 5.23 -16.82 -4.98
N ALA A 246 4.75 -17.78 -5.78
CA ALA A 246 5.51 -18.44 -6.83
C ALA A 246 5.04 -17.93 -8.21
N ALA A 247 5.63 -16.84 -8.68
CA ALA A 247 5.37 -16.37 -10.05
C ALA A 247 6.03 -17.33 -11.06
N GLU A 248 5.23 -18.05 -11.81
CA GLU A 248 5.74 -18.97 -12.85
C GLU A 248 6.04 -18.26 -14.18
N ARG A 249 5.59 -17.04 -14.39
CA ARG A 249 5.77 -16.27 -15.63
C ARG A 249 6.28 -14.87 -15.36
N HIS A 250 7.30 -14.48 -16.11
CA HIS A 250 7.84 -13.11 -16.19
C HIS A 250 6.85 -12.26 -17.02
N GLU A 251 5.82 -11.74 -16.39
CA GLU A 251 4.98 -10.69 -16.98
C GLU A 251 5.73 -9.36 -16.99
N SER A 252 5.31 -8.44 -17.87
CA SER A 252 5.89 -7.09 -17.92
C SER A 252 5.78 -6.42 -16.55
N SER A 253 6.90 -5.91 -16.04
CA SER A 253 6.91 -5.16 -14.78
C SER A 253 6.24 -3.78 -14.92
N ASP A 254 5.88 -3.42 -16.14
CA ASP A 254 5.39 -2.11 -16.54
C ASP A 254 3.88 -1.95 -16.32
N GLU A 255 3.15 -3.02 -16.03
CA GLU A 255 1.73 -2.96 -15.78
C GLU A 255 1.43 -2.72 -14.29
N VAL A 256 0.46 -1.84 -13.99
CA VAL A 256 -0.02 -1.56 -12.62
C VAL A 256 -0.46 -2.86 -11.92
N ASN A 257 -0.99 -3.83 -12.67
CA ASN A 257 -1.41 -5.12 -12.14
C ASN A 257 -0.24 -6.05 -11.78
N ALA A 258 0.93 -5.88 -12.37
CA ALA A 258 2.04 -6.82 -12.21
C ALA A 258 2.53 -6.94 -10.76
N HIS A 259 2.43 -5.86 -9.97
CA HIS A 259 2.88 -5.87 -8.57
C HIS A 259 1.90 -6.55 -7.59
N THR A 260 0.65 -6.74 -7.97
CA THR A 260 -0.37 -7.41 -7.15
C THR A 260 -0.52 -8.89 -7.48
N ARG A 261 -0.23 -9.31 -8.71
CA ARG A 261 -0.37 -10.70 -9.16
C ARG A 261 0.51 -11.66 -8.39
N THR A 262 0.01 -12.88 -8.17
CA THR A 262 0.71 -13.92 -7.41
C THR A 262 1.01 -15.18 -8.22
N GLY A 263 0.21 -15.53 -9.22
CA GLY A 263 0.34 -16.75 -10.05
C GLY A 263 0.06 -18.04 -9.27
N ALA A 264 0.74 -18.28 -8.16
CA ALA A 264 0.47 -19.40 -7.25
C ALA A 264 1.05 -19.11 -5.86
N LEU A 265 0.51 -19.75 -4.83
CA LEU A 265 1.12 -19.84 -3.52
C LEU A 265 1.73 -21.22 -3.33
N ARG A 266 2.98 -21.30 -2.89
CA ARG A 266 3.64 -22.53 -2.46
C ARG A 266 3.77 -22.56 -0.95
N ILE A 267 3.33 -23.64 -0.32
CA ILE A 267 3.42 -23.88 1.12
C ILE A 267 4.35 -25.07 1.34
N HIS A 268 5.41 -24.85 2.10
CA HIS A 268 6.33 -25.89 2.57
C HIS A 268 6.05 -26.21 4.04
N HIS A 269 6.09 -27.50 4.39
CA HIS A 269 5.86 -27.99 5.74
C HIS A 269 7.17 -28.51 6.36
N ALA A 270 7.58 -27.96 7.52
CA ALA A 270 8.84 -28.29 8.17
C ALA A 270 8.81 -29.58 9.00
N SER A 271 7.64 -30.24 9.13
CA SER A 271 7.52 -31.47 9.93
C SER A 271 8.30 -32.63 9.32
N LEU A 272 9.08 -33.32 10.16
CA LEU A 272 9.86 -34.49 9.76
C LEU A 272 9.17 -35.78 10.23
N GLY A 273 9.22 -36.81 9.39
CA GLY A 273 8.85 -38.18 9.73
C GLY A 273 9.90 -38.89 10.59
N PRO A 274 9.60 -40.13 11.05
CA PRO A 274 10.53 -40.94 11.83
C PRO A 274 11.86 -41.25 11.13
N ASP A 275 11.87 -41.20 9.81
CA ASP A 275 13.04 -41.42 8.95
C ASP A 275 13.88 -40.15 8.72
N GLY A 276 13.48 -39.00 9.29
CA GLY A 276 14.17 -37.71 9.17
C GLY A 276 13.88 -36.96 7.87
N HIS A 277 13.01 -37.50 6.99
CA HIS A 277 12.55 -36.82 5.78
C HIS A 277 11.29 -36.01 6.06
N PHE A 278 10.95 -35.07 5.15
CA PHE A 278 9.72 -34.29 5.29
C PHE A 278 8.47 -35.20 5.31
N ALA A 279 7.64 -35.04 6.33
CA ALA A 279 6.43 -35.81 6.51
C ALA A 279 5.30 -35.40 5.55
N ARG A 280 5.37 -34.22 4.93
CA ARG A 280 4.41 -33.69 3.97
C ARG A 280 5.14 -33.09 2.79
N MET A 281 4.56 -33.31 1.60
CA MET A 281 4.99 -32.65 0.37
C MET A 281 4.56 -31.15 0.38
N ASP A 282 5.26 -30.34 -0.41
CA ASP A 282 4.84 -28.97 -0.67
C ASP A 282 3.47 -28.93 -1.31
N GLU A 283 2.67 -27.96 -0.91
CA GLU A 283 1.37 -27.65 -1.53
C GLU A 283 1.53 -26.45 -2.47
N VAL A 284 0.93 -26.56 -3.64
CA VAL A 284 0.82 -25.43 -4.59
C VAL A 284 -0.66 -25.08 -4.74
N ILE A 285 -1.00 -23.84 -4.46
CA ILE A 285 -2.35 -23.30 -4.59
C ILE A 285 -2.36 -22.36 -5.79
N PRO A 286 -2.99 -22.74 -6.91
CA PRO A 286 -3.14 -21.86 -8.06
C PRO A 286 -3.97 -20.61 -7.71
N THR A 287 -3.65 -19.48 -8.35
CA THR A 287 -4.34 -18.20 -8.16
C THR A 287 -4.77 -17.63 -9.51
N ASP A 288 -5.42 -18.45 -10.34
CA ASP A 288 -5.73 -18.13 -11.74
C ASP A 288 -6.80 -17.03 -11.91
N ASP A 289 -7.69 -16.87 -10.91
CA ASP A 289 -8.82 -15.93 -10.93
C ASP A 289 -8.52 -14.66 -10.12
N GLU A 290 -7.38 -14.05 -10.37
CA GLU A 290 -7.01 -12.82 -9.66
C GLU A 290 -7.72 -11.60 -10.23
N PRO A 291 -8.27 -10.73 -9.35
CA PRO A 291 -8.89 -9.48 -9.78
C PRO A 291 -7.86 -8.53 -10.39
N ASP A 292 -8.28 -7.80 -11.40
CA ASP A 292 -7.49 -6.69 -11.91
C ASP A 292 -7.51 -5.48 -10.95
N HIS A 293 -6.76 -4.45 -11.30
CA HIS A 293 -6.64 -3.26 -10.46
C HIS A 293 -7.99 -2.52 -10.25
N ASP A 294 -8.82 -2.40 -11.28
CA ASP A 294 -10.10 -1.71 -11.16
C ASP A 294 -11.09 -2.51 -10.30
N GLU A 295 -11.08 -3.85 -10.40
CA GLU A 295 -11.84 -4.73 -9.51
C GLU A 295 -11.37 -4.65 -8.06
N LEU A 296 -10.06 -4.58 -7.83
CA LEU A 296 -9.51 -4.38 -6.48
C LEU A 296 -9.95 -3.04 -5.89
N CYS A 297 -9.91 -1.95 -6.66
CA CYS A 297 -10.47 -0.67 -6.23
C CYS A 297 -11.96 -0.78 -5.91
N ALA A 298 -12.74 -1.53 -6.71
CA ALA A 298 -14.16 -1.74 -6.43
C ALA A 298 -14.38 -2.50 -5.10
N ARG A 299 -13.54 -3.49 -4.78
CA ARG A 299 -13.57 -4.22 -3.50
C ARG A 299 -13.23 -3.32 -2.31
N GLU A 300 -12.25 -2.43 -2.45
CA GLU A 300 -11.94 -1.42 -1.43
C GLU A 300 -13.15 -0.53 -1.15
N GLN A 301 -13.79 0.00 -2.20
CA GLN A 301 -14.93 0.88 -2.05
C GLN A 301 -16.17 0.15 -1.51
N ALA A 302 -16.38 -1.11 -1.89
CA ALA A 302 -17.42 -1.95 -1.31
C ALA A 302 -17.20 -2.18 0.18
N PHE A 303 -15.93 -2.42 0.60
CA PHE A 303 -15.57 -2.55 2.00
C PHE A 303 -15.74 -1.23 2.77
N PHE A 304 -15.39 -0.10 2.18
CA PHE A 304 -15.62 1.22 2.76
C PHE A 304 -17.12 1.48 3.00
N ALA A 305 -17.97 1.18 2.01
CA ALA A 305 -19.43 1.25 2.17
C ALA A 305 -19.93 0.35 3.30
N LYS A 306 -19.42 -0.87 3.39
CA LYS A 306 -19.73 -1.80 4.46
C LYS A 306 -19.32 -1.24 5.82
N ALA A 307 -18.09 -0.72 5.93
CA ALA A 307 -17.57 -0.14 7.16
C ALA A 307 -18.43 1.02 7.68
N ILE A 308 -18.96 1.84 6.78
CA ILE A 308 -19.87 2.93 7.14
C ILE A 308 -21.22 2.38 7.61
N ARG A 309 -21.85 1.48 6.85
CA ARG A 309 -23.21 0.99 7.12
C ARG A 309 -23.30 0.09 8.35
N GLU A 310 -22.28 -0.72 8.59
CA GLU A 310 -22.24 -1.67 9.70
C GLU A 310 -21.46 -1.14 10.91
N ASP A 311 -21.03 0.11 10.86
CA ASP A 311 -20.23 0.79 11.89
C ASP A 311 -18.98 0.00 12.32
N LEU A 312 -18.26 -0.60 11.35
CA LEU A 312 -17.08 -1.42 11.65
C LEU A 312 -15.98 -0.56 12.29
N ASP A 313 -15.26 -1.14 13.25
CA ASP A 313 -14.08 -0.50 13.84
C ASP A 313 -12.87 -0.64 12.89
N PRO A 314 -12.28 0.47 12.39
CA PRO A 314 -11.08 0.43 11.57
C PRO A 314 -9.78 0.38 12.39
N GLY A 315 -9.82 0.13 13.70
CA GLY A 315 -8.68 0.25 14.61
C GLY A 315 -7.46 -0.56 14.18
N GLU A 316 -7.62 -1.85 13.90
CA GLU A 316 -6.51 -2.74 13.45
C GLU A 316 -5.95 -2.30 12.08
N HIS A 317 -6.80 -1.80 11.18
CA HIS A 317 -6.40 -1.26 9.88
C HIS A 317 -5.57 0.02 10.02
N LEU A 318 -6.04 0.96 10.84
CA LEU A 318 -5.34 2.23 11.05
C LEU A 318 -4.03 2.06 11.83
N GLU A 319 -3.97 1.12 12.76
CA GLU A 319 -2.74 0.79 13.48
C GLU A 319 -1.67 0.22 12.53
N ALA A 320 -2.02 -0.73 11.69
CA ALA A 320 -1.11 -1.28 10.68
C ALA A 320 -0.65 -0.20 9.68
N ALA A 321 -1.55 0.69 9.25
CA ALA A 321 -1.23 1.82 8.39
C ALA A 321 -0.26 2.80 9.06
N LEU A 322 -0.43 3.09 10.34
CA LEU A 322 0.47 3.95 11.11
C LEU A 322 1.85 3.31 11.28
N TYR A 323 1.92 2.01 11.62
CA TYR A 323 3.17 1.28 11.72
C TYR A 323 3.90 1.21 10.37
N SER A 324 3.19 0.98 9.28
CA SER A 324 3.82 0.94 7.96
C SER A 324 4.44 2.29 7.60
N LEU A 325 3.74 3.39 7.85
CA LEU A 325 4.27 4.73 7.64
C LEU A 325 5.48 5.00 8.55
N GLN A 326 5.40 4.66 9.84
CA GLN A 326 6.49 4.83 10.80
C GLN A 326 7.76 4.09 10.35
N VAL A 327 7.64 2.87 9.87
CA VAL A 327 8.78 2.05 9.40
C VAL A 327 9.42 2.68 8.17
N VAL A 328 8.65 3.09 7.16
CA VAL A 328 9.23 3.63 5.92
C VAL A 328 9.88 5.00 6.12
N LEU A 329 9.32 5.85 6.97
CA LEU A 329 9.95 7.13 7.34
C LEU A 329 11.23 6.92 8.16
N ALA A 330 11.22 5.97 9.10
CA ALA A 330 12.42 5.58 9.84
C ALA A 330 13.50 4.94 8.93
N ALA A 331 13.08 4.22 7.90
CA ALA A 331 13.99 3.67 6.90
C ALA A 331 14.67 4.78 6.08
N GLU A 332 13.93 5.80 5.69
CA GLU A 332 14.49 6.97 4.99
C GLU A 332 15.50 7.71 5.89
N GLU A 333 15.17 7.93 7.15
CA GLU A 333 16.10 8.51 8.13
C GLU A 333 17.35 7.63 8.31
N SER A 334 17.16 6.31 8.46
CA SER A 334 18.26 5.35 8.59
C SER A 334 19.19 5.38 7.39
N ALA A 335 18.65 5.36 6.18
CA ALA A 335 19.44 5.40 4.95
C ALA A 335 20.24 6.72 4.81
N ARG A 336 19.65 7.84 5.22
CA ARG A 336 20.31 9.15 5.21
C ARG A 336 21.41 9.29 6.27
N THR A 337 21.20 8.70 7.46
CA THR A 337 22.13 8.88 8.62
C THR A 337 23.12 7.73 8.78
N GLY A 338 22.90 6.59 8.14
CA GLY A 338 23.66 5.35 8.34
C GLY A 338 23.43 4.69 9.71
N ARG A 339 22.38 5.12 10.44
CA ARG A 339 22.11 4.63 11.80
C ARG A 339 20.92 3.68 11.83
N VAL A 340 20.94 2.75 12.78
CA VAL A 340 19.75 1.98 13.16
C VAL A 340 18.79 2.92 13.90
N ILE A 341 17.53 2.95 13.50
CA ILE A 341 16.49 3.74 14.15
C ILE A 341 15.66 2.84 15.05
N THR A 342 15.60 3.17 16.32
CA THR A 342 14.68 2.53 17.28
C THR A 342 13.34 3.24 17.20
N LEU A 343 12.28 2.46 17.07
CA LEU A 343 10.92 2.98 17.02
C LEU A 343 10.37 3.01 18.45
N ASP A 344 10.21 4.21 18.97
CA ASP A 344 9.60 4.42 20.28
C ASP A 344 8.12 4.05 20.23
N ASN A 345 7.58 3.63 21.39
CA ASN A 345 6.16 3.42 21.53
C ASN A 345 5.44 4.74 21.25
N ALA A 346 4.66 4.82 20.18
CA ALA A 346 3.58 5.79 20.13
C ALA A 346 2.72 5.55 21.39
N ARG A 347 2.67 6.55 22.27
CA ARG A 347 1.94 6.48 23.55
C ARG A 347 0.44 6.54 23.33
#